data_b9e8f56f5fa44f612a75f9e175afe68f
#
_entry.id   b9e8f56f5fa44f612a75f9e175afe68f
#
_cell.length_a   1.000
_cell.length_b   1.000
_cell.length_c   1.000
_cell.angle_alpha   90.00
_cell.angle_beta   90.00
_cell.angle_gamma   90.00
#
_symmetry.space_group_name_H-M   'P 1'
#
loop_
_entity.id
_entity.type
_entity.pdbx_description
1 polymer ?
#
loop_
_entity_poly.entity_id
_entity_poly.type
_entity_poly.pdbx_seq_one_letter_code
_entity_poly.pdbx_strand_id
1 'polypeptide(L)'
;MTPENVNAVIDTVKGTVLAEERIAMFNKACAIDPHDTVVIEELSELIKAVSKINRCHNNEHLKSLMEEIADVRIVIERIMRKYNIKEDDIDKLVVFKINCFIDRYGI
;
A
#
# COMPACT_ATOMS: atom_id res chain seq x y z
N MET A 1 5.30 1.04 -14.04
CA MET A 1 5.06 2.49 -14.30
C MET A 1 6.31 3.28 -13.98
N THR A 2 6.66 4.25 -14.81
CA THR A 2 7.80 5.14 -14.54
C THR A 2 7.35 6.33 -13.70
N PRO A 3 8.25 6.97 -12.91
CA PRO A 3 7.90 8.13 -12.10
C PRO A 3 7.26 9.29 -12.90
N GLU A 4 7.66 9.46 -14.17
CA GLU A 4 7.11 10.51 -15.04
C GLU A 4 5.62 10.34 -15.31
N ASN A 5 5.11 9.10 -15.22
CA ASN A 5 3.71 8.80 -15.52
C ASN A 5 2.78 8.94 -14.31
N VAL A 6 3.32 9.07 -13.10
CA VAL A 6 2.50 9.09 -11.88
C VAL A 6 1.48 10.24 -11.89
N ASN A 7 1.92 11.46 -12.22
CA ASN A 7 1.01 12.60 -12.27
C ASN A 7 -0.06 12.43 -13.34
N ALA A 8 0.33 11.90 -14.51
CA ALA A 8 -0.64 11.65 -15.59
C ALA A 8 -1.72 10.64 -15.14
N VAL A 9 -1.34 9.61 -14.40
CA VAL A 9 -2.29 8.64 -13.85
C VAL A 9 -3.23 9.30 -12.85
N ILE A 10 -2.69 10.09 -11.91
CA ILE A 10 -3.50 10.81 -10.92
C ILE A 10 -4.52 11.71 -11.62
N ASP A 11 -4.11 12.41 -12.66
CA ASP A 11 -4.97 13.35 -13.40
C ASP A 11 -6.06 12.67 -14.22
N THR A 12 -5.84 11.42 -14.63
CA THR A 12 -6.76 10.70 -15.52
C THR A 12 -7.72 9.76 -14.80
N VAL A 13 -7.38 9.27 -13.60
CA VAL A 13 -8.26 8.38 -12.84
C VAL A 13 -9.47 9.16 -12.31
N LYS A 14 -10.66 8.66 -12.63
CA LYS A 14 -11.92 9.29 -12.25
C LYS A 14 -12.48 8.59 -11.01
N GLY A 15 -12.24 9.16 -9.87
CA GLY A 15 -12.78 8.66 -8.62
C GLY A 15 -11.77 7.86 -7.80
N THR A 16 -12.12 7.64 -6.54
CA THR A 16 -11.26 7.03 -5.53
C THR A 16 -11.84 5.75 -4.94
N VAL A 17 -13.03 5.37 -5.38
CA VAL A 17 -13.72 4.16 -4.90
C VAL A 17 -13.65 3.09 -5.97
N LEU A 18 -13.21 1.91 -5.59
CA LEU A 18 -13.11 0.77 -6.49
C LEU A 18 -14.49 0.15 -6.70
N ALA A 19 -14.88 -0.09 -7.97
CA ALA A 19 -16.15 -0.72 -8.30
C ALA A 19 -16.17 -2.19 -7.87
N GLU A 20 -17.36 -2.71 -7.53
CA GLU A 20 -17.52 -4.09 -7.05
C GLU A 20 -16.99 -5.14 -8.03
N GLU A 21 -17.22 -4.98 -9.33
CA GLU A 21 -16.68 -5.91 -10.32
C GLU A 21 -15.16 -5.93 -10.35
N ARG A 22 -14.50 -4.80 -10.08
CA ARG A 22 -13.04 -4.74 -9.99
C ARG A 22 -12.54 -5.44 -8.73
N ILE A 23 -13.25 -5.29 -7.62
CA ILE A 23 -12.97 -6.00 -6.38
C ILE A 23 -13.07 -7.51 -6.60
N ALA A 24 -14.11 -7.98 -7.28
CA ALA A 24 -14.30 -9.40 -7.60
C ALA A 24 -13.15 -9.94 -8.46
N MET A 25 -12.72 -9.18 -9.46
CA MET A 25 -11.58 -9.56 -10.31
C MET A 25 -10.28 -9.62 -9.52
N PHE A 26 -10.07 -8.65 -8.65
CA PHE A 26 -8.90 -8.63 -7.77
C PHE A 26 -8.87 -9.85 -6.85
N ASN A 27 -10.01 -10.24 -6.26
CA ASN A 27 -10.11 -11.43 -5.42
C ASN A 27 -9.79 -12.71 -6.19
N LYS A 28 -10.22 -12.82 -7.44
CA LYS A 28 -9.86 -13.95 -8.31
C LYS A 28 -8.35 -13.99 -8.57
N ALA A 29 -7.76 -12.85 -8.88
CA ALA A 29 -6.31 -12.76 -9.13
C ALA A 29 -5.51 -13.16 -7.89
N CYS A 30 -5.96 -12.78 -6.70
CA CYS A 30 -5.31 -13.13 -5.45
C CYS A 30 -5.25 -14.64 -5.19
N ALA A 31 -6.24 -15.38 -5.65
CA ALA A 31 -6.30 -16.83 -5.45
C ALA A 31 -5.21 -17.59 -6.21
N ILE A 32 -4.55 -16.95 -7.19
CA ILE A 32 -3.51 -17.57 -8.03
C ILE A 32 -2.17 -17.68 -7.29
N ASP A 33 -1.91 -16.82 -6.31
CA ASP A 33 -0.64 -16.81 -5.57
C ASP A 33 -0.85 -17.26 -4.12
N PRO A 34 -0.77 -18.57 -3.83
CA PRO A 34 -1.08 -19.08 -2.50
C PRO A 34 0.00 -18.76 -1.44
N HIS A 35 1.21 -18.40 -1.86
CA HIS A 35 2.35 -18.15 -0.96
C HIS A 35 2.62 -16.67 -0.69
N ASP A 36 1.77 -15.78 -1.18
CA ASP A 36 1.91 -14.33 -1.00
C ASP A 36 3.28 -13.78 -1.43
N THR A 37 3.87 -14.37 -2.47
CA THR A 37 5.17 -13.93 -2.99
C THR A 37 5.12 -12.50 -3.51
N VAL A 38 4.02 -12.12 -4.16
CA VAL A 38 3.81 -10.74 -4.64
C VAL A 38 3.77 -9.76 -3.46
N VAL A 39 3.15 -10.16 -2.34
CA VAL A 39 3.12 -9.32 -1.13
C VAL A 39 4.54 -9.04 -0.64
N ILE A 40 5.36 -10.08 -0.55
CA ILE A 40 6.76 -9.95 -0.10
C ILE A 40 7.56 -9.05 -1.05
N GLU A 41 7.39 -9.23 -2.36
CA GLU A 41 8.05 -8.40 -3.37
C GLU A 41 7.69 -6.93 -3.24
N GLU A 42 6.39 -6.62 -3.11
CA GLU A 42 5.94 -5.23 -3.01
C GLU A 42 6.42 -4.55 -1.73
N LEU A 43 6.44 -5.28 -0.61
CA LEU A 43 7.01 -4.75 0.64
C LEU A 43 8.51 -4.48 0.48
N SER A 44 9.23 -5.35 -0.21
CA SER A 44 10.67 -5.16 -0.48
C SER A 44 10.91 -3.91 -1.35
N GLU A 45 10.08 -3.68 -2.36
CA GLU A 45 10.19 -2.49 -3.22
C GLU A 45 9.91 -1.20 -2.45
N LEU A 46 8.97 -1.23 -1.50
CA LEU A 46 8.72 -0.08 -0.63
C LEU A 46 9.94 0.24 0.24
N ILE A 47 10.58 -0.78 0.80
CA ILE A 47 11.81 -0.60 1.60
C ILE A 47 12.89 0.10 0.75
N LYS A 48 13.08 -0.34 -0.49
CA LYS A 48 14.03 0.27 -1.42
C LYS A 48 13.69 1.73 -1.72
N ALA A 49 12.41 2.02 -1.96
CA ALA A 49 11.96 3.38 -2.27
C ALA A 49 12.19 4.33 -1.09
N VAL A 50 11.90 3.90 0.14
CA VAL A 50 12.17 4.66 1.36
C VAL A 50 13.66 4.92 1.52
N SER A 51 14.49 3.91 1.28
CA SER A 51 15.95 4.04 1.35
C SER A 51 16.48 5.06 0.33
N LYS A 52 15.96 5.06 -0.88
CA LYS A 52 16.38 5.99 -1.93
C LYS A 52 16.03 7.43 -1.61
N ILE A 53 14.81 7.69 -1.15
CA ILE A 53 14.39 9.06 -0.81
C ILE A 53 15.14 9.58 0.42
N ASN A 54 15.47 8.71 1.37
CA ASN A 54 16.28 9.10 2.53
C ASN A 54 17.70 9.52 2.15
N ARG A 55 18.28 8.88 1.14
CA ARG A 55 19.61 9.23 0.63
C ARG A 55 19.59 10.49 -0.23
N CYS A 56 18.57 10.65 -1.04
CA CYS A 56 18.44 11.77 -1.96
C CYS A 56 16.97 12.09 -2.17
N HIS A 57 16.50 13.17 -1.56
CA HIS A 57 15.13 13.64 -1.72
C HIS A 57 15.00 14.45 -3.00
N ASN A 58 14.37 13.88 -4.01
CA ASN A 58 14.06 14.55 -5.27
C ASN A 58 12.69 14.11 -5.78
N ASN A 59 12.19 14.76 -6.83
CA ASN A 59 10.85 14.48 -7.37
C ASN A 59 10.72 13.07 -7.94
N GLU A 60 11.78 12.55 -8.54
CA GLU A 60 11.78 11.20 -9.09
C GLU A 60 11.63 10.17 -7.99
N HIS A 61 12.41 10.28 -6.92
CA HIS A 61 12.34 9.38 -5.77
C HIS A 61 11.00 9.50 -5.03
N LEU A 62 10.45 10.72 -4.95
CA LEU A 62 9.13 10.93 -4.35
C LEU A 62 8.03 10.21 -5.13
N LYS A 63 8.05 10.32 -6.46
CA LYS A 63 7.06 9.66 -7.32
C LYS A 63 7.18 8.14 -7.27
N SER A 64 8.41 7.63 -7.23
CA SER A 64 8.65 6.19 -7.03
C SER A 64 8.08 5.72 -5.70
N LEU A 65 8.30 6.49 -4.63
CA LEU A 65 7.74 6.17 -3.31
C LEU A 65 6.22 6.15 -3.33
N MET A 66 5.58 7.12 -3.99
CA MET A 66 4.12 7.17 -4.12
C MET A 66 3.58 5.94 -4.84
N GLU A 67 4.24 5.50 -5.91
CA GLU A 67 3.86 4.29 -6.64
C GLU A 67 3.96 3.05 -5.76
N GLU A 68 5.06 2.90 -5.02
CA GLU A 68 5.25 1.76 -4.13
C GLU A 68 4.27 1.76 -2.95
N ILE A 69 3.89 2.92 -2.44
CA ILE A 69 2.84 3.02 -1.41
C ILE A 69 1.51 2.50 -1.97
N ALA A 70 1.17 2.86 -3.22
CA ALA A 70 -0.06 2.37 -3.86
C ALA A 70 -0.03 0.84 -4.00
N ASP A 71 1.08 0.28 -4.46
CA ASP A 71 1.25 -1.17 -4.61
C ASP A 71 1.12 -1.90 -3.27
N VAL A 72 1.72 -1.35 -2.20
CA VAL A 72 1.63 -1.94 -0.86
C VAL A 72 0.20 -1.90 -0.32
N ARG A 73 -0.54 -0.82 -0.56
CA ARG A 73 -1.96 -0.78 -0.17
C ARG A 73 -2.77 -1.88 -0.82
N ILE A 74 -2.49 -2.18 -2.09
CA ILE A 74 -3.16 -3.27 -2.82
C ILE A 74 -2.87 -4.62 -2.16
N VAL A 75 -1.61 -4.90 -1.87
CA VAL A 75 -1.24 -6.20 -1.28
C VAL A 75 -1.66 -6.34 0.17
N ILE A 76 -1.76 -5.25 0.93
CA ILE A 76 -2.34 -5.27 2.28
C ILE A 76 -3.81 -5.67 2.21
N GLU A 77 -4.57 -5.08 1.29
CA GLU A 77 -5.98 -5.43 1.07
C GLU A 77 -6.12 -6.91 0.71
N ARG A 78 -5.22 -7.43 -0.10
CA ARG A 78 -5.16 -8.84 -0.46
C ARG A 78 -5.01 -9.75 0.77
N ILE A 79 -4.05 -9.44 1.66
CA ILE A 79 -3.82 -10.20 2.90
C ILE A 79 -5.09 -10.18 3.75
N MET A 80 -5.70 -9.02 3.91
CA MET A 80 -6.90 -8.86 4.72
C MET A 80 -8.04 -9.75 4.20
N ARG A 81 -8.24 -9.78 2.88
CA ARG A 81 -9.27 -10.63 2.27
C ARG A 81 -8.95 -12.11 2.42
N LYS A 82 -7.70 -12.48 2.18
CA LYS A 82 -7.25 -13.88 2.28
C LYS A 82 -7.48 -14.47 3.66
N TYR A 83 -7.19 -13.70 4.70
CA TYR A 83 -7.29 -14.14 6.09
C TYR A 83 -8.57 -13.67 6.79
N ASN A 84 -9.49 -13.08 6.05
CA ASN A 84 -10.75 -12.56 6.56
C ASN A 84 -10.57 -11.59 7.73
N ILE A 85 -9.59 -10.69 7.58
CA ILE A 85 -9.31 -9.63 8.55
C ILE A 85 -10.21 -8.44 8.25
N LYS A 86 -10.90 -7.94 9.28
CA LYS A 86 -11.83 -6.82 9.14
C LYS A 86 -11.10 -5.49 9.28
N GLU A 87 -11.47 -4.55 8.40
CA GLU A 87 -10.96 -3.18 8.41
C GLU A 87 -11.12 -2.53 9.78
N ASP A 88 -12.29 -2.70 10.39
CA ASP A 88 -12.60 -2.11 11.70
C ASP A 88 -11.64 -2.59 12.79
N ASP A 89 -11.26 -3.86 12.77
CA ASP A 89 -10.31 -4.42 13.73
C ASP A 89 -8.92 -3.81 13.56
N ILE A 90 -8.50 -3.61 12.31
CA ILE A 90 -7.21 -2.96 12.01
C ILE A 90 -7.24 -1.50 12.48
N ASP A 91 -8.33 -0.78 12.21
CA ASP A 91 -8.48 0.61 12.63
C ASP A 91 -8.34 0.75 14.16
N LYS A 92 -8.96 -0.14 14.91
CA LYS A 92 -8.86 -0.15 16.38
C LYS A 92 -7.45 -0.43 16.86
N LEU A 93 -6.74 -1.37 16.21
CA LEU A 93 -5.35 -1.65 16.53
C LEU A 93 -4.44 -0.47 16.20
N VAL A 94 -4.71 0.24 15.11
CA VAL A 94 -3.97 1.46 14.75
C VAL A 94 -4.12 2.51 15.85
N VAL A 95 -5.33 2.77 16.31
CA VAL A 95 -5.58 3.74 17.40
C VAL A 95 -4.81 3.34 18.66
N PHE A 96 -4.90 2.08 19.05
CA PHE A 96 -4.20 1.56 20.23
C PHE A 96 -2.68 1.76 20.10
N LYS A 97 -2.12 1.38 18.96
CA LYS A 97 -0.66 1.48 18.74
C LYS A 97 -0.17 2.94 18.70
N ILE A 98 -0.94 3.83 18.11
CA ILE A 98 -0.61 5.26 18.10
C ILE A 98 -0.60 5.81 19.53
N ASN A 99 -1.57 5.46 20.35
CA ASN A 99 -1.62 5.88 21.74
C ASN A 99 -0.43 5.35 22.54
N CYS A 100 -0.05 4.09 22.35
CA CYS A 100 1.14 3.50 22.95
C CYS A 100 2.41 4.24 22.52
N PHE A 101 2.50 4.60 21.26
CA PHE A 101 3.63 5.34 20.71
C PHE A 101 3.73 6.74 21.33
N ILE A 102 2.60 7.44 21.45
CA ILE A 102 2.52 8.75 22.09
C ILE A 102 3.00 8.68 23.53
N ASP A 103 2.50 7.69 24.29
CA ASP A 103 2.88 7.48 25.70
C ASP A 103 4.39 7.19 25.84
N ARG A 104 4.92 6.34 24.96
CA ARG A 104 6.35 5.97 24.97
C ARG A 104 7.26 7.14 24.74
N TYR A 105 6.92 8.03 23.81
CA TYR A 105 7.78 9.15 23.41
C TYR A 105 7.40 10.47 24.08
N GLY A 106 6.41 10.50 24.95
CA GLY A 106 6.01 11.68 25.71
C GLY A 106 5.49 12.82 24.86
N ILE A 107 4.86 12.49 23.75
CA ILE A 107 4.36 13.50 22.80
C ILE A 107 2.96 13.98 23.24
#